data_d129038d450530c6cd3856363ae4aeba
#
_entry.id   d129038d450530c6cd3856363ae4aeba
#
_cell.length_a   1.000
_cell.length_b   1.000
_cell.length_c   1.000
_cell.angle_alpha   90.00
_cell.angle_beta   90.00
_cell.angle_gamma   90.00
#
_symmetry.space_group_name_H-M   'P 1'
#
loop_
_entity.id
_entity.type
_entity.pdbx_description
1 polymer ?
#
loop_
_entity_poly.entity_id
_entity_poly.type
_entity_poly.pdbx_seq_one_letter_code
_entity_poly.pdbx_strand_id
1 'polypeptide(L)'
;MDSLNPQQLEAVTHKNGPLLIIAGAGTGKTKVITQRIAWLVKEGLAKPEEILALTFADKAAIEMQERVDQIMPYGYTQMSISTFHSFCEKLLRSEGLNIGLDTGFKLLSVTDAIDLFAKNLFKFKLDYYRPLGNPNKFISALLTHFSRLQDEDISVEQYLEFENNELSGCYKQWADLKIEKSYLEFGDVISYAIRLLRKKPYKKFKYILVDEFQDTNYSQNLLVNLLVDENQNLTVVADDDQAIYRWRGASFSNVVQFRKNYPTAKLVTLNRNYRSTQEILDRSYDLIQHNNPDRLEIKEKIDKELKSITVQGEKV
;
A
#
# COMPACT_ATOMS: atom_id res chain seq x y z
N MET A 1 -13.69 -23.50 -7.39
CA MET A 1 -12.74 -23.13 -8.47
C MET A 1 -13.38 -23.12 -9.86
N ASP A 2 -14.53 -23.73 -10.04
CA ASP A 2 -15.20 -23.91 -11.34
C ASP A 2 -15.62 -22.60 -12.07
N SER A 3 -15.49 -21.45 -11.44
CA SER A 3 -15.82 -20.14 -12.01
C SER A 3 -14.62 -19.27 -12.39
N LEU A 4 -13.39 -19.82 -12.32
CA LEU A 4 -12.17 -19.10 -12.68
C LEU A 4 -11.81 -19.37 -14.14
N ASN A 5 -11.40 -18.32 -14.86
CA ASN A 5 -10.81 -18.49 -16.18
C ASN A 5 -9.35 -18.99 -16.09
N PRO A 6 -8.72 -19.44 -17.18
CA PRO A 6 -7.37 -19.99 -17.13
C PRO A 6 -6.33 -19.10 -16.49
N GLN A 7 -6.32 -17.78 -16.79
CA GLN A 7 -5.36 -16.83 -16.22
C GLN A 7 -5.62 -16.62 -14.71
N GLN A 8 -6.89 -16.50 -14.31
CA GLN A 8 -7.25 -16.42 -12.89
C GLN A 8 -6.84 -17.70 -12.15
N LEU A 9 -7.08 -18.87 -12.74
CA LEU A 9 -6.68 -20.17 -12.16
C LEU A 9 -5.15 -20.25 -12.00
N GLU A 10 -4.40 -19.84 -13.01
CA GLU A 10 -2.94 -19.78 -12.97
C GLU A 10 -2.43 -18.91 -11.84
N ALA A 11 -3.02 -17.72 -11.64
CA ALA A 11 -2.68 -16.81 -10.55
C ALA A 11 -3.04 -17.38 -9.17
N VAL A 12 -4.21 -18.01 -9.05
CA VAL A 12 -4.69 -18.60 -7.80
C VAL A 12 -3.82 -19.77 -7.37
N THR A 13 -3.40 -20.64 -8.31
CA THR A 13 -2.67 -21.88 -8.03
C THR A 13 -1.15 -21.75 -8.05
N HIS A 14 -0.61 -20.54 -8.17
CA HIS A 14 0.83 -20.32 -8.05
C HIS A 14 1.31 -20.65 -6.64
N LYS A 15 2.23 -21.63 -6.50
CA LYS A 15 2.61 -22.17 -5.18
C LYS A 15 3.61 -21.29 -4.45
N ASN A 16 4.78 -21.08 -5.03
CA ASN A 16 5.93 -20.52 -4.33
C ASN A 16 6.57 -19.39 -5.15
N GLY A 17 7.19 -18.47 -4.45
CA GLY A 17 7.91 -17.36 -5.02
C GLY A 17 7.03 -16.15 -5.36
N PRO A 18 7.63 -15.07 -5.85
CA PRO A 18 6.93 -13.82 -6.10
C PRO A 18 6.02 -13.92 -7.34
N LEU A 19 4.86 -13.28 -7.24
CA LEU A 19 3.84 -13.25 -8.29
C LEU A 19 3.36 -11.82 -8.53
N LEU A 20 3.48 -11.35 -9.76
CA LEU A 20 2.91 -10.09 -10.22
C LEU A 20 1.68 -10.39 -11.09
N ILE A 21 0.53 -9.89 -10.66
CA ILE A 21 -0.72 -10.00 -11.39
C ILE A 21 -1.06 -8.62 -11.96
N ILE A 22 -1.02 -8.49 -13.27
CA ILE A 22 -1.49 -7.28 -13.96
C ILE A 22 -2.94 -7.49 -14.34
N ALA A 23 -3.81 -6.62 -13.83
CA ALA A 23 -5.25 -6.86 -13.88
C ALA A 23 -6.03 -5.54 -14.02
N GLY A 24 -6.55 -5.28 -15.20
CA GLY A 24 -7.38 -4.11 -15.48
C GLY A 24 -8.67 -4.07 -14.66
N ALA A 25 -9.38 -2.94 -14.73
CA ALA A 25 -10.69 -2.79 -14.08
C ALA A 25 -11.66 -3.89 -14.55
N GLY A 26 -12.44 -4.46 -13.63
CA GLY A 26 -13.46 -5.46 -13.97
C GLY A 26 -12.96 -6.86 -14.34
N THR A 27 -11.66 -7.16 -14.20
CA THR A 27 -11.08 -8.48 -14.50
C THR A 27 -11.14 -9.47 -13.33
N GLY A 28 -11.63 -9.01 -12.16
CA GLY A 28 -11.79 -9.84 -10.98
C GLY A 28 -10.57 -9.90 -10.07
N LYS A 29 -9.79 -8.82 -9.96
CA LYS A 29 -8.64 -8.67 -9.04
C LYS A 29 -8.93 -9.24 -7.64
N THR A 30 -9.92 -8.68 -6.96
CA THR A 30 -10.30 -9.09 -5.60
C THR A 30 -10.74 -10.55 -5.53
N LYS A 31 -11.44 -11.05 -6.58
CA LYS A 31 -11.81 -12.48 -6.68
C LYS A 31 -10.58 -13.37 -6.71
N VAL A 32 -9.55 -13.00 -7.48
CA VAL A 32 -8.31 -13.79 -7.57
C VAL A 32 -7.59 -13.81 -6.23
N ILE A 33 -7.47 -12.67 -5.53
CA ILE A 33 -6.83 -12.59 -4.22
C ILE A 33 -7.58 -13.48 -3.21
N THR A 34 -8.89 -13.34 -3.09
CA THR A 34 -9.68 -14.10 -2.11
C THR A 34 -9.69 -15.61 -2.40
N GLN A 35 -9.77 -16.00 -3.67
CA GLN A 35 -9.68 -17.41 -4.07
C GLN A 35 -8.26 -17.98 -3.84
N ARG A 36 -7.21 -17.16 -4.04
CA ARG A 36 -5.83 -17.55 -3.76
C ARG A 36 -5.62 -17.79 -2.27
N ILE A 37 -6.11 -16.90 -1.41
CA ILE A 37 -6.05 -17.07 0.04
C ILE A 37 -6.70 -18.40 0.44
N ALA A 38 -7.93 -18.63 0.00
CA ALA A 38 -8.67 -19.86 0.31
C ALA A 38 -7.96 -21.11 -0.24
N TRP A 39 -7.37 -21.01 -1.43
CA TRP A 39 -6.62 -22.12 -2.03
C TRP A 39 -5.34 -22.45 -1.24
N LEU A 40 -4.55 -21.45 -0.82
CA LEU A 40 -3.34 -21.64 -0.01
C LEU A 40 -3.64 -22.41 1.28
N VAL A 41 -4.74 -22.07 1.95
CA VAL A 41 -5.17 -22.76 3.18
C VAL A 41 -5.67 -24.15 2.88
N LYS A 42 -6.51 -24.32 1.86
CA LYS A 42 -7.09 -25.62 1.48
C LYS A 42 -6.03 -26.65 1.08
N GLU A 43 -5.00 -26.22 0.36
CA GLU A 43 -3.87 -27.08 -0.02
C GLU A 43 -2.85 -27.31 1.11
N GLY A 44 -3.08 -26.74 2.30
CA GLY A 44 -2.18 -26.86 3.45
C GLY A 44 -0.83 -26.17 3.27
N LEU A 45 -0.73 -25.23 2.33
CA LEU A 45 0.50 -24.49 2.06
C LEU A 45 0.80 -23.44 3.13
N ALA A 46 -0.25 -22.88 3.77
CA ALA A 46 -0.15 -21.97 4.89
C ALA A 46 -1.36 -22.15 5.81
N LYS A 47 -1.16 -21.85 7.10
CA LYS A 47 -2.25 -21.64 8.04
C LYS A 47 -2.82 -20.22 7.87
N PRO A 48 -4.09 -19.94 8.25
CA PRO A 48 -4.67 -18.61 8.14
C PRO A 48 -3.83 -17.51 8.79
N GLU A 49 -3.27 -17.75 9.96
CA GLU A 49 -2.41 -16.82 10.71
C GLU A 49 -1.05 -16.56 10.06
N GLU A 50 -0.64 -17.37 9.09
CA GLU A 50 0.59 -17.24 8.31
C GLU A 50 0.38 -16.46 6.99
N ILE A 51 -0.84 -15.96 6.75
CA ILE A 51 -1.19 -15.17 5.56
C ILE A 51 -1.48 -13.73 5.97
N LEU A 52 -0.85 -12.78 5.27
CA LEU A 52 -1.13 -11.35 5.36
C LEU A 52 -1.68 -10.86 4.02
N ALA A 53 -2.84 -10.23 4.04
CA ALA A 53 -3.38 -9.53 2.88
C ALA A 53 -3.52 -8.03 3.21
N LEU A 54 -2.87 -7.20 2.40
CA LEU A 54 -2.85 -5.75 2.55
C LEU A 54 -3.58 -5.09 1.40
N THR A 55 -4.37 -4.06 1.71
CA THR A 55 -5.06 -3.23 0.73
C THR A 55 -4.97 -1.76 1.12
N PHE A 56 -5.36 -0.87 0.19
CA PHE A 56 -5.24 0.57 0.37
C PHE A 56 -6.36 1.16 1.24
N ALA A 57 -7.59 0.65 1.15
CA ALA A 57 -8.76 1.23 1.79
C ALA A 57 -9.43 0.27 2.78
N ASP A 58 -9.92 0.80 3.92
CA ASP A 58 -10.61 0.00 4.94
C ASP A 58 -11.84 -0.72 4.39
N LYS A 59 -12.61 -0.06 3.50
CA LYS A 59 -13.75 -0.69 2.82
C LYS A 59 -13.33 -1.91 1.99
N ALA A 60 -12.19 -1.81 1.29
CA ALA A 60 -11.65 -2.94 0.51
C ALA A 60 -11.18 -4.08 1.42
N ALA A 61 -10.58 -3.77 2.58
CA ALA A 61 -10.20 -4.79 3.55
C ALA A 61 -11.42 -5.54 4.11
N ILE A 62 -12.49 -4.82 4.47
CA ILE A 62 -13.75 -5.41 4.94
C ILE A 62 -14.37 -6.31 3.86
N GLU A 63 -14.49 -5.81 2.63
CA GLU A 63 -15.05 -6.57 1.51
C GLU A 63 -14.21 -7.83 1.20
N MET A 64 -12.89 -7.72 1.28
CA MET A 64 -11.98 -8.86 1.10
C MET A 64 -12.19 -9.90 2.21
N GLN A 65 -12.28 -9.46 3.46
CA GLN A 65 -12.54 -10.34 4.62
C GLN A 65 -13.87 -11.07 4.46
N GLU A 66 -14.97 -10.37 4.17
CA GLU A 66 -16.30 -10.96 3.97
C GLU A 66 -16.29 -12.03 2.86
N ARG A 67 -15.60 -11.76 1.76
CA ARG A 67 -15.47 -12.71 0.64
C ARG A 67 -14.66 -13.94 1.01
N VAL A 68 -13.59 -13.78 1.80
CA VAL A 68 -12.80 -14.90 2.29
C VAL A 68 -13.63 -15.74 3.26
N ASP A 69 -14.35 -15.11 4.19
CA ASP A 69 -15.21 -15.81 5.17
C ASP A 69 -16.31 -16.63 4.50
N GLN A 70 -16.85 -16.17 3.36
CA GLN A 70 -17.84 -16.93 2.57
C GLN A 70 -17.26 -18.19 1.91
N ILE A 71 -15.97 -18.20 1.62
CA ILE A 71 -15.32 -19.30 0.89
C ILE A 71 -14.68 -20.30 1.87
N MET A 72 -14.26 -19.81 3.03
CA MET A 72 -13.57 -20.61 4.05
C MET A 72 -14.56 -21.36 4.94
N PRO A 73 -14.24 -22.58 5.37
CA PRO A 73 -15.04 -23.31 6.36
C PRO A 73 -15.12 -22.53 7.69
N TYR A 74 -16.22 -22.71 8.43
CA TYR A 74 -16.40 -22.15 9.77
C TYR A 74 -15.21 -22.47 10.68
N GLY A 75 -14.68 -21.44 11.38
CA GLY A 75 -13.59 -21.57 12.35
C GLY A 75 -12.22 -21.03 11.92
N TYR A 76 -12.05 -20.60 10.67
CA TYR A 76 -10.80 -19.98 10.21
C TYR A 76 -10.85 -18.46 10.34
N THR A 77 -10.79 -17.93 11.56
CA THR A 77 -11.05 -16.51 11.86
C THR A 77 -9.80 -15.65 12.15
N GLN A 78 -8.59 -16.21 12.08
CA GLN A 78 -7.37 -15.49 12.50
C GLN A 78 -6.49 -14.99 11.36
N MET A 79 -7.08 -14.74 10.20
CA MET A 79 -6.35 -14.21 9.07
C MET A 79 -6.08 -12.71 9.23
N SER A 80 -4.90 -12.25 8.79
CA SER A 80 -4.54 -10.83 8.81
C SER A 80 -4.91 -10.18 7.49
N ILE A 81 -6.15 -9.67 7.37
CA ILE A 81 -6.60 -8.85 6.24
C ILE A 81 -6.84 -7.44 6.77
N SER A 82 -6.13 -6.43 6.24
CA SER A 82 -6.21 -5.06 6.74
C SER A 82 -5.61 -4.04 5.78
N THR A 83 -5.76 -2.76 6.10
CA THR A 83 -4.96 -1.71 5.44
C THR A 83 -3.53 -1.71 5.99
N PHE A 84 -2.60 -1.06 5.25
CA PHE A 84 -1.22 -0.87 5.69
C PHE A 84 -1.16 -0.22 7.08
N HIS A 85 -1.92 0.85 7.28
CA HIS A 85 -1.94 1.58 8.55
C HIS A 85 -2.49 0.75 9.70
N SER A 86 -3.61 0.06 9.50
CA SER A 86 -4.21 -0.80 10.52
C SER A 86 -3.30 -1.97 10.91
N PHE A 87 -2.57 -2.53 9.94
CA PHE A 87 -1.56 -3.56 10.21
C PHE A 87 -0.41 -2.99 11.05
N CYS A 88 0.18 -1.86 10.63
CA CYS A 88 1.28 -1.22 11.34
C CYS A 88 0.87 -0.78 12.75
N GLU A 89 -0.32 -0.21 12.92
CA GLU A 89 -0.83 0.17 14.24
C GLU A 89 -0.91 -1.05 15.18
N LYS A 90 -1.50 -2.16 14.73
CA LYS A 90 -1.55 -3.40 15.52
C LYS A 90 -0.15 -3.91 15.88
N LEU A 91 0.78 -3.87 14.93
CA LEU A 91 2.17 -4.29 15.14
C LEU A 91 2.86 -3.40 16.18
N LEU A 92 2.70 -2.08 16.10
CA LEU A 92 3.30 -1.14 17.05
C LEU A 92 2.68 -1.24 18.44
N ARG A 93 1.37 -1.47 18.56
CA ARG A 93 0.72 -1.69 19.86
C ARG A 93 1.20 -2.96 20.54
N SER A 94 1.58 -4.00 19.78
CA SER A 94 2.09 -5.26 20.34
C SER A 94 3.60 -5.25 20.59
N GLU A 95 4.38 -4.63 19.72
CA GLU A 95 5.85 -4.77 19.68
C GLU A 95 6.61 -3.43 19.82
N GLY A 96 5.90 -2.28 19.91
CA GLY A 96 6.50 -0.95 19.89
C GLY A 96 7.51 -0.68 21.00
N LEU A 97 7.35 -1.33 22.16
CA LEU A 97 8.32 -1.25 23.26
C LEU A 97 9.74 -1.68 22.84
N ASN A 98 9.89 -2.56 21.87
CA ASN A 98 11.20 -2.97 21.36
C ASN A 98 12.02 -1.82 20.73
N ILE A 99 11.36 -0.74 20.35
CA ILE A 99 11.98 0.48 19.80
C ILE A 99 11.83 1.69 20.73
N GLY A 100 11.34 1.48 21.96
CA GLY A 100 11.11 2.55 22.94
C GLY A 100 9.87 3.41 22.65
N LEU A 101 8.94 2.91 21.84
CA LEU A 101 7.67 3.60 21.56
C LEU A 101 6.64 3.25 22.65
N ASP A 102 5.98 4.26 23.19
CA ASP A 102 4.82 4.06 24.06
C ASP A 102 3.68 3.40 23.26
N THR A 103 3.28 2.20 23.66
CA THR A 103 2.22 1.42 22.98
C THR A 103 0.81 1.96 23.23
N GLY A 104 0.65 2.86 24.20
CA GLY A 104 -0.59 3.60 24.47
C GLY A 104 -0.79 4.84 23.59
N PHE A 105 0.02 5.05 22.55
CA PHE A 105 -0.04 6.23 21.71
C PHE A 105 -1.45 6.46 21.14
N LYS A 106 -1.76 7.75 20.89
CA LYS A 106 -2.99 8.18 20.20
C LYS A 106 -2.67 8.60 18.77
N LEU A 107 -3.53 8.20 17.84
CA LEU A 107 -3.45 8.68 16.47
C LEU A 107 -4.09 10.05 16.36
N LEU A 108 -3.37 10.99 15.77
CA LEU A 108 -3.87 12.32 15.42
C LEU A 108 -4.58 12.27 14.07
N SER A 109 -5.78 12.83 14.01
CA SER A 109 -6.37 13.20 12.74
C SER A 109 -5.63 14.39 12.14
N VAL A 110 -5.84 14.68 10.86
CA VAL A 110 -5.24 15.85 10.20
C VAL A 110 -5.63 17.16 10.93
N THR A 111 -6.88 17.26 11.36
CA THR A 111 -7.39 18.42 12.12
C THR A 111 -6.69 18.53 13.48
N ASP A 112 -6.56 17.41 14.21
CA ASP A 112 -5.89 17.42 15.52
C ASP A 112 -4.40 17.77 15.39
N ALA A 113 -3.73 17.32 14.33
CA ALA A 113 -2.35 17.66 14.04
C ALA A 113 -2.18 19.17 13.77
N ILE A 114 -3.08 19.77 12.96
CA ILE A 114 -3.10 21.21 12.69
C ILE A 114 -3.31 21.99 13.99
N ASP A 115 -4.27 21.60 14.81
CA ASP A 115 -4.58 22.25 16.08
C ASP A 115 -3.41 22.14 17.07
N LEU A 116 -2.81 20.97 17.17
CA LEU A 116 -1.65 20.75 18.03
C LEU A 116 -0.45 21.59 17.58
N PHE A 117 -0.19 21.63 16.27
CA PHE A 117 0.88 22.44 15.69
C PHE A 117 0.65 23.94 15.96
N ALA A 118 -0.57 24.44 15.70
CA ALA A 118 -0.94 25.83 15.92
C ALA A 118 -0.77 26.26 17.39
N LYS A 119 -1.21 25.43 18.34
CA LYS A 119 -1.05 25.67 19.79
C LYS A 119 0.42 25.75 20.23
N ASN A 120 1.33 25.13 19.50
CA ASN A 120 2.76 25.10 19.82
C ASN A 120 3.62 25.89 18.83
N LEU A 121 3.01 26.62 17.89
CA LEU A 121 3.69 27.29 16.78
C LEU A 121 4.86 28.16 17.22
N PHE A 122 4.71 28.90 18.33
CA PHE A 122 5.74 29.79 18.85
C PHE A 122 6.88 29.09 19.60
N LYS A 123 6.77 27.77 19.81
CA LYS A 123 7.88 26.95 20.33
C LYS A 123 8.82 26.49 19.23
N PHE A 124 8.34 26.45 17.99
CA PHE A 124 9.14 26.07 16.82
C PHE A 124 10.00 27.24 16.36
N LYS A 125 11.24 26.92 15.98
CA LYS A 125 12.19 27.90 15.44
C LYS A 125 11.85 28.18 13.97
N LEU A 126 10.77 28.92 13.74
CA LEU A 126 10.26 29.32 12.44
C LEU A 126 10.35 30.85 12.31
N ASP A 127 10.86 31.32 11.17
CA ASP A 127 10.92 32.74 10.80
C ASP A 127 10.13 32.97 9.51
N TYR A 128 10.61 32.50 8.38
CA TYR A 128 9.92 32.62 7.09
C TYR A 128 8.55 31.93 7.09
N TYR A 129 8.48 30.71 7.63
CA TYR A 129 7.23 29.92 7.68
C TYR A 129 6.26 30.31 8.80
N ARG A 130 6.56 31.36 9.54
CA ARG A 130 5.68 31.98 10.54
C ARG A 130 5.57 33.51 10.33
N PRO A 131 4.96 33.96 9.22
CA PRO A 131 4.90 35.38 8.90
C PRO A 131 4.06 36.16 9.93
N LEU A 132 4.51 37.36 10.29
CA LEU A 132 3.91 38.21 11.32
C LEU A 132 2.43 38.51 11.06
N GLY A 133 2.05 38.75 9.80
CA GLY A 133 0.67 39.10 9.43
C GLY A 133 -0.32 37.90 9.50
N ASN A 134 0.14 36.66 9.34
CA ASN A 134 -0.65 35.44 9.46
C ASN A 134 0.24 34.27 9.88
N PRO A 135 0.49 34.07 11.17
CA PRO A 135 1.40 33.05 11.67
C PRO A 135 1.02 31.63 11.27
N ASN A 136 -0.28 31.34 11.08
CA ASN A 136 -0.81 30.03 10.76
C ASN A 136 -0.77 29.68 9.26
N LYS A 137 -0.34 30.63 8.40
CA LYS A 137 -0.42 30.52 6.94
C LYS A 137 0.15 29.22 6.37
N PHE A 138 1.25 28.75 6.93
CA PHE A 138 2.00 27.61 6.36
C PHE A 138 1.81 26.29 7.11
N ILE A 139 1.00 26.23 8.19
CA ILE A 139 0.88 25.01 9.02
C ILE A 139 0.49 23.79 8.19
N SER A 140 -0.57 23.87 7.38
CA SER A 140 -1.00 22.74 6.55
C SER A 140 0.05 22.33 5.52
N ALA A 141 0.77 23.30 4.95
CA ALA A 141 1.84 23.02 3.99
C ALA A 141 3.04 22.34 4.65
N LEU A 142 3.42 22.78 5.86
CA LEU A 142 4.48 22.15 6.66
C LEU A 142 4.14 20.70 7.01
N LEU A 143 2.94 20.46 7.54
CA LEU A 143 2.48 19.10 7.89
C LEU A 143 2.39 18.21 6.66
N THR A 144 1.92 18.73 5.51
CA THR A 144 1.92 18.01 4.25
C THR A 144 3.35 17.65 3.79
N HIS A 145 4.29 18.59 3.93
CA HIS A 145 5.69 18.36 3.60
C HIS A 145 6.29 17.27 4.50
N PHE A 146 6.04 17.31 5.81
CA PHE A 146 6.53 16.30 6.75
C PHE A 146 5.92 14.91 6.49
N SER A 147 4.64 14.85 6.14
CA SER A 147 4.02 13.59 5.70
C SER A 147 4.69 13.00 4.46
N ARG A 148 5.08 13.83 3.49
CA ARG A 148 5.81 13.36 2.29
C ARG A 148 7.20 12.81 2.62
N LEU A 149 7.91 13.41 3.57
CA LEU A 149 9.18 12.85 4.04
C LEU A 149 9.00 11.44 4.62
N GLN A 150 7.90 11.22 5.36
CA GLN A 150 7.55 9.91 5.90
C GLN A 150 7.15 8.92 4.80
N ASP A 151 6.43 9.36 3.77
CA ASP A 151 6.05 8.53 2.61
C ASP A 151 7.28 8.02 1.83
N GLU A 152 8.38 8.78 1.86
CA GLU A 152 9.67 8.44 1.24
C GLU A 152 10.69 7.83 2.22
N ASP A 153 10.27 7.46 3.45
CA ASP A 153 11.12 6.91 4.52
C ASP A 153 12.33 7.80 4.87
N ILE A 154 12.18 9.12 4.76
CA ILE A 154 13.22 10.09 5.14
C ILE A 154 13.10 10.39 6.63
N SER A 155 14.07 9.94 7.41
CA SER A 155 14.11 10.20 8.85
C SER A 155 14.42 11.66 9.19
N VAL A 156 14.15 12.05 10.43
CA VAL A 156 14.52 13.38 10.95
C VAL A 156 16.02 13.63 10.81
N GLU A 157 16.84 12.63 11.14
CA GLU A 157 18.29 12.71 11.06
C GLU A 157 18.78 12.90 9.63
N GLN A 158 18.26 12.10 8.70
CA GLN A 158 18.59 12.22 7.27
C GLN A 158 18.20 13.59 6.72
N TYR A 159 17.03 14.11 7.09
CA TYR A 159 16.59 15.41 6.60
C TYR A 159 17.45 16.55 7.16
N LEU A 160 17.89 16.46 8.43
CA LEU A 160 18.83 17.41 9.03
C LEU A 160 20.22 17.38 8.38
N GLU A 161 20.68 16.20 7.94
CA GLU A 161 21.95 16.06 7.22
C GLU A 161 21.87 16.66 5.81
N PHE A 162 20.75 16.48 5.12
CA PHE A 162 20.53 17.02 3.77
C PHE A 162 20.35 18.54 3.75
N GLU A 163 19.51 19.05 4.65
CA GLU A 163 19.15 20.46 4.72
C GLU A 163 19.13 20.91 6.19
N ASN A 164 20.21 21.48 6.66
CA ASN A 164 20.25 22.07 7.99
C ASN A 164 19.62 23.47 7.95
N ASN A 165 18.31 23.52 7.84
CA ASN A 165 17.53 24.76 7.70
C ASN A 165 16.33 24.80 8.67
N GLU A 166 15.50 25.84 8.52
CA GLU A 166 14.31 26.07 9.33
C GLU A 166 13.29 24.91 9.24
N LEU A 167 13.15 24.29 8.06
CA LEU A 167 12.18 23.18 7.85
C LEU A 167 12.63 21.91 8.57
N SER A 168 13.87 21.52 8.44
CA SER A 168 14.40 20.31 9.08
C SER A 168 14.44 20.45 10.59
N GLY A 169 14.79 21.65 11.10
CA GLY A 169 14.71 21.98 12.52
C GLY A 169 13.29 21.92 13.06
N CYS A 170 12.32 22.43 12.30
CA CYS A 170 10.90 22.36 12.67
C CYS A 170 10.38 20.91 12.63
N TYR A 171 10.77 20.11 11.62
CA TYR A 171 10.40 18.70 11.53
C TYR A 171 10.87 17.92 12.76
N LYS A 172 12.13 18.15 13.19
CA LYS A 172 12.65 17.58 14.43
C LYS A 172 11.82 17.97 15.65
N GLN A 173 11.57 19.25 15.83
CA GLN A 173 10.80 19.76 16.99
C GLN A 173 9.35 19.23 17.00
N TRP A 174 8.75 19.07 15.81
CA TRP A 174 7.43 18.47 15.66
C TRP A 174 7.42 16.99 16.05
N ALA A 175 8.42 16.23 15.59
CA ALA A 175 8.58 14.82 15.94
C ALA A 175 8.78 14.65 17.47
N ASP A 176 9.66 15.44 18.07
CA ASP A 176 9.93 15.42 19.52
C ASP A 176 8.65 15.74 20.33
N LEU A 177 7.86 16.73 19.91
CA LEU A 177 6.60 17.11 20.55
C LEU A 177 5.57 15.97 20.51
N LYS A 178 5.46 15.28 19.37
CA LYS A 178 4.55 14.13 19.25
C LYS A 178 4.94 13.00 20.18
N ILE A 179 6.23 12.69 20.25
CA ILE A 179 6.75 11.64 21.15
C ILE A 179 6.48 12.01 22.61
N GLU A 180 6.79 13.24 23.04
CA GLU A 180 6.53 13.74 24.39
C GLU A 180 5.07 13.53 24.83
N LYS A 181 4.14 13.68 23.88
CA LYS A 181 2.69 13.57 24.13
C LYS A 181 2.11 12.19 23.86
N SER A 182 2.94 11.22 23.50
CA SER A 182 2.49 9.89 23.02
C SER A 182 1.48 9.98 21.88
N TYR A 183 1.74 10.84 20.91
CA TYR A 183 0.95 11.02 19.69
C TYR A 183 1.70 10.51 18.47
N LEU A 184 0.98 9.95 17.50
CA LEU A 184 1.47 9.60 16.17
C LEU A 184 0.50 10.13 15.10
N GLU A 185 1.03 10.53 13.95
CA GLU A 185 0.28 10.73 12.72
C GLU A 185 0.28 9.44 11.88
N PHE A 186 -0.55 9.40 10.84
CA PHE A 186 -0.64 8.21 9.97
C PHE A 186 0.73 7.84 9.34
N GLY A 187 1.50 8.83 8.87
CA GLY A 187 2.84 8.58 8.33
C GLY A 187 3.81 8.02 9.38
N ASP A 188 3.72 8.49 10.63
CA ASP A 188 4.54 7.96 11.73
C ASP A 188 4.32 6.47 11.94
N VAL A 189 3.08 6.00 11.83
CA VAL A 189 2.73 4.59 12.06
C VAL A 189 3.52 3.68 11.12
N ILE A 190 3.62 4.04 9.84
CA ILE A 190 4.41 3.25 8.87
C ILE A 190 5.90 3.39 9.15
N SER A 191 6.41 4.62 9.37
CA SER A 191 7.82 4.87 9.64
C SER A 191 8.32 4.14 10.89
N TYR A 192 7.55 4.16 11.99
CA TYR A 192 7.90 3.42 13.21
C TYR A 192 7.81 1.90 13.02
N ALA A 193 6.86 1.41 12.23
CA ALA A 193 6.78 -0.01 11.89
C ALA A 193 8.01 -0.46 11.08
N ILE A 194 8.46 0.33 10.11
CA ILE A 194 9.71 0.10 9.36
C ILE A 194 10.90 0.07 10.31
N ARG A 195 11.02 1.06 11.20
CA ARG A 195 12.08 1.10 12.23
C ARG A 195 12.08 -0.14 13.12
N LEU A 196 10.90 -0.59 13.54
CA LEU A 196 10.73 -1.81 14.32
C LEU A 196 11.22 -3.04 13.55
N LEU A 197 10.78 -3.21 12.30
CA LEU A 197 11.12 -4.35 11.46
C LEU A 197 12.62 -4.41 11.11
N ARG A 198 13.26 -3.26 10.93
CA ARG A 198 14.73 -3.18 10.75
C ARG A 198 15.50 -3.66 11.99
N LYS A 199 14.97 -3.35 13.20
CA LYS A 199 15.58 -3.76 14.46
C LYS A 199 15.26 -5.21 14.84
N LYS A 200 14.03 -5.65 14.58
CA LYS A 200 13.51 -6.97 14.91
C LYS A 200 12.71 -7.53 13.73
N PRO A 201 13.30 -8.39 12.90
CA PRO A 201 12.59 -9.02 11.80
C PRO A 201 11.33 -9.76 12.28
N TYR A 202 10.22 -9.56 11.56
CA TYR A 202 8.91 -10.13 11.90
C TYR A 202 8.51 -11.16 10.84
N LYS A 203 9.00 -12.40 10.99
CA LYS A 203 8.85 -13.49 10.02
C LYS A 203 7.65 -14.41 10.34
N LYS A 204 6.52 -13.80 10.69
CA LYS A 204 5.29 -14.52 11.00
C LYS A 204 4.58 -15.03 9.74
N PHE A 205 4.62 -14.24 8.67
CA PHE A 205 3.84 -14.52 7.47
C PHE A 205 4.64 -15.31 6.45
N LYS A 206 4.05 -16.42 6.01
CA LYS A 206 4.57 -17.28 4.96
C LYS A 206 4.14 -16.80 3.57
N TYR A 207 2.97 -16.18 3.47
CA TYR A 207 2.45 -15.58 2.25
C TYR A 207 1.98 -14.15 2.53
N ILE A 208 2.37 -13.24 1.65
CA ILE A 208 1.93 -11.83 1.69
C ILE A 208 1.25 -11.52 0.36
N LEU A 209 0.06 -10.95 0.43
CA LEU A 209 -0.71 -10.51 -0.73
C LEU A 209 -0.97 -9.01 -0.61
N VAL A 210 -0.77 -8.27 -1.70
CA VAL A 210 -1.00 -6.82 -1.73
C VAL A 210 -1.93 -6.50 -2.90
N ASP A 211 -3.09 -5.91 -2.60
CA ASP A 211 -4.03 -5.40 -3.60
C ASP A 211 -3.72 -3.93 -3.91
N GLU A 212 -4.08 -3.49 -5.12
CA GLU A 212 -3.88 -2.12 -5.63
C GLU A 212 -2.43 -1.62 -5.42
N PHE A 213 -1.45 -2.48 -5.74
CA PHE A 213 -0.03 -2.22 -5.48
C PHE A 213 0.50 -0.97 -6.20
N GLN A 214 -0.14 -0.54 -7.30
CA GLN A 214 0.19 0.71 -7.99
C GLN A 214 -0.05 1.97 -7.13
N ASP A 215 -0.89 1.88 -6.10
CA ASP A 215 -1.22 3.00 -5.22
C ASP A 215 -0.33 3.08 -3.98
N THR A 216 0.63 2.14 -3.83
CA THR A 216 1.57 2.15 -2.72
C THR A 216 2.65 3.22 -2.87
N ASN A 217 3.00 3.90 -1.75
CA ASN A 217 4.16 4.78 -1.68
C ASN A 217 5.46 3.99 -1.40
N TYR A 218 6.59 4.70 -1.35
CA TYR A 218 7.89 4.07 -1.10
C TYR A 218 7.96 3.36 0.25
N SER A 219 7.51 4.01 1.33
CA SER A 219 7.51 3.44 2.69
C SER A 219 6.65 2.18 2.79
N GLN A 220 5.49 2.14 2.14
CA GLN A 220 4.62 0.96 2.11
C GLN A 220 5.27 -0.20 1.35
N ASN A 221 5.92 0.08 0.21
CA ASN A 221 6.67 -0.93 -0.53
C ASN A 221 7.85 -1.47 0.30
N LEU A 222 8.59 -0.57 0.97
CA LEU A 222 9.69 -0.95 1.87
C LEU A 222 9.19 -1.82 3.03
N LEU A 223 8.06 -1.47 3.64
CA LEU A 223 7.41 -2.27 4.68
C LEU A 223 7.13 -3.70 4.22
N VAL A 224 6.53 -3.85 3.02
CA VAL A 224 6.25 -5.18 2.43
C VAL A 224 7.55 -5.97 2.27
N ASN A 225 8.60 -5.35 1.71
CA ASN A 225 9.90 -6.01 1.50
C ASN A 225 10.55 -6.46 2.82
N LEU A 226 10.37 -5.71 3.92
CA LEU A 226 10.87 -6.10 5.25
C LEU A 226 10.07 -7.26 5.87
N LEU A 227 8.81 -7.43 5.51
CA LEU A 227 7.95 -8.51 6.00
C LEU A 227 8.16 -9.82 5.24
N VAL A 228 8.57 -9.76 3.98
CA VAL A 228 8.81 -10.93 3.13
C VAL A 228 9.97 -11.77 3.68
N ASP A 229 9.79 -13.08 3.73
CA ASP A 229 10.82 -14.05 4.12
C ASP A 229 11.71 -14.47 2.94
N GLU A 230 12.65 -15.40 3.18
CA GLU A 230 13.56 -15.92 2.15
C GLU A 230 12.85 -16.68 1.01
N ASN A 231 11.64 -17.19 1.23
CA ASN A 231 10.85 -17.86 0.21
C ASN A 231 10.22 -16.92 -0.80
N GLN A 232 10.19 -15.63 -0.46
CA GLN A 232 9.66 -14.56 -1.31
C GLN A 232 8.22 -14.81 -1.80
N ASN A 233 7.37 -15.42 -0.98
CA ASN A 233 5.98 -15.68 -1.35
C ASN A 233 5.13 -14.41 -1.30
N LEU A 234 5.49 -13.45 -2.14
CA LEU A 234 4.83 -12.16 -2.29
C LEU A 234 3.97 -12.15 -3.56
N THR A 235 2.68 -11.96 -3.40
CA THR A 235 1.74 -11.73 -4.50
C THR A 235 1.31 -10.29 -4.52
N VAL A 236 1.52 -9.59 -5.62
CA VAL A 236 1.00 -8.22 -5.81
C VAL A 236 0.03 -8.18 -6.98
N VAL A 237 -1.06 -7.46 -6.81
CA VAL A 237 -2.04 -7.18 -7.87
C VAL A 237 -2.00 -5.71 -8.17
N ALA A 238 -1.83 -5.36 -9.45
CA ALA A 238 -1.66 -3.99 -9.88
C ALA A 238 -2.31 -3.71 -11.23
N ASP A 239 -2.66 -2.46 -11.44
CA ASP A 239 -2.97 -1.90 -12.75
C ASP A 239 -2.32 -0.52 -12.88
N ASP A 240 -1.25 -0.44 -13.65
CA ASP A 240 -0.54 0.82 -13.90
C ASP A 240 -1.41 1.87 -14.58
N ASP A 241 -2.40 1.45 -15.37
CA ASP A 241 -3.33 2.36 -16.04
C ASP A 241 -4.34 3.00 -15.05
N GLN A 242 -4.43 2.49 -13.81
CA GLN A 242 -5.23 3.04 -12.72
C GLN A 242 -4.43 3.82 -11.68
N ALA A 243 -3.13 4.04 -11.88
CA ALA A 243 -2.24 4.75 -10.94
C ALA A 243 -2.51 6.27 -10.92
N ILE A 244 -3.59 6.72 -10.27
CA ILE A 244 -4.01 8.12 -10.20
C ILE A 244 -3.68 8.83 -8.88
N TYR A 245 -3.07 8.14 -7.91
CA TYR A 245 -2.73 8.68 -6.58
C TYR A 245 -1.28 9.16 -6.46
N ARG A 246 -0.61 9.49 -7.57
CA ARG A 246 0.77 10.01 -7.57
C ARG A 246 0.94 11.24 -6.67
N TRP A 247 -0.08 12.07 -6.58
CA TRP A 247 -0.10 13.25 -5.71
C TRP A 247 -0.12 12.93 -4.20
N ARG A 248 -0.43 11.69 -3.81
CA ARG A 248 -0.33 11.15 -2.45
C ARG A 248 0.96 10.36 -2.22
N GLY A 249 1.99 10.51 -3.04
CA GLY A 249 3.23 9.76 -2.92
C GLY A 249 3.18 8.36 -3.52
N ALA A 250 2.06 7.93 -4.13
CA ALA A 250 2.02 6.66 -4.86
C ALA A 250 3.09 6.64 -5.95
N SER A 251 3.88 5.58 -5.97
CA SER A 251 4.99 5.44 -6.90
C SER A 251 4.69 4.38 -7.95
N PHE A 252 4.34 4.81 -9.15
CA PHE A 252 4.27 3.94 -10.33
C PHE A 252 5.55 3.10 -10.52
N SER A 253 6.69 3.65 -10.07
CA SER A 253 7.97 2.94 -10.11
C SER A 253 7.96 1.62 -9.32
N ASN A 254 7.12 1.48 -8.28
CA ASN A 254 7.03 0.27 -7.49
C ASN A 254 6.60 -0.93 -8.34
N VAL A 255 5.60 -0.76 -9.22
CA VAL A 255 5.12 -1.82 -10.11
C VAL A 255 6.17 -2.13 -11.20
N VAL A 256 6.75 -1.09 -11.81
CA VAL A 256 7.79 -1.24 -12.84
C VAL A 256 9.05 -1.89 -12.27
N GLN A 257 9.39 -1.58 -11.01
CA GLN A 257 10.60 -2.12 -10.37
C GLN A 257 10.35 -3.49 -9.75
N PHE A 258 9.09 -3.95 -9.61
CA PHE A 258 8.80 -5.21 -8.94
C PHE A 258 9.64 -6.37 -9.47
N ARG A 259 9.68 -6.57 -10.79
CA ARG A 259 10.47 -7.64 -11.40
C ARG A 259 11.99 -7.40 -11.38
N LYS A 260 12.43 -6.16 -11.15
CA LYS A 260 13.85 -5.90 -10.89
C LYS A 260 14.23 -6.32 -9.47
N ASN A 261 13.35 -6.07 -8.51
CA ASN A 261 13.54 -6.47 -7.11
C ASN A 261 13.32 -7.98 -6.92
N TYR A 262 12.43 -8.58 -7.72
CA TYR A 262 12.09 -9.99 -7.71
C TYR A 262 12.27 -10.60 -9.12
N PRO A 263 13.51 -10.89 -9.56
CA PRO A 263 13.77 -11.35 -10.93
C PRO A 263 13.10 -12.67 -11.30
N THR A 264 12.79 -13.49 -10.29
CA THR A 264 12.09 -14.79 -10.45
C THR A 264 10.57 -14.66 -10.45
N ALA A 265 10.06 -13.42 -10.36
CA ALA A 265 8.63 -13.20 -10.28
C ALA A 265 7.90 -13.72 -11.51
N LYS A 266 6.89 -14.55 -11.26
CA LYS A 266 5.94 -14.94 -12.28
C LYS A 266 5.03 -13.76 -12.59
N LEU A 267 4.79 -13.51 -13.87
CA LEU A 267 3.86 -12.48 -14.34
C LEU A 267 2.62 -13.16 -14.92
N VAL A 268 1.45 -12.74 -14.47
CA VAL A 268 0.14 -13.20 -15.00
C VAL A 268 -0.69 -11.96 -15.34
N THR A 269 -1.20 -11.92 -16.58
CA THR A 269 -2.07 -10.82 -17.04
C THR A 269 -3.52 -11.27 -17.10
N LEU A 270 -4.43 -10.54 -16.47
CA LEU A 270 -5.86 -10.78 -16.54
C LEU A 270 -6.48 -9.84 -17.55
N ASN A 271 -6.93 -10.37 -18.69
CA ASN A 271 -7.46 -9.57 -19.80
C ASN A 271 -8.96 -9.81 -20.08
N ARG A 272 -9.66 -10.71 -19.36
CA ARG A 272 -11.10 -10.88 -19.48
C ARG A 272 -11.87 -9.95 -18.54
N ASN A 273 -12.68 -9.08 -19.11
CA ASN A 273 -13.48 -8.11 -18.36
C ASN A 273 -14.91 -8.62 -18.15
N TYR A 274 -15.38 -8.56 -16.90
CA TYR A 274 -16.69 -9.04 -16.44
C TYR A 274 -17.65 -7.90 -16.08
N ARG A 275 -17.25 -6.64 -16.34
CA ARG A 275 -17.97 -5.44 -15.87
C ARG A 275 -18.53 -4.62 -17.03
N SER A 276 -17.73 -4.37 -18.04
CA SER A 276 -18.00 -3.37 -19.08
C SER A 276 -18.21 -4.03 -20.44
N THR A 277 -18.96 -3.36 -21.32
CA THR A 277 -19.09 -3.75 -22.74
C THR A 277 -17.81 -3.49 -23.51
N GLN A 278 -17.65 -4.12 -24.67
CA GLN A 278 -16.43 -3.97 -25.47
C GLN A 278 -16.24 -2.53 -25.95
N GLU A 279 -17.29 -1.83 -26.31
CA GLU A 279 -17.23 -0.45 -26.79
C GLU A 279 -16.62 0.50 -25.74
N ILE A 280 -16.96 0.32 -24.45
CA ILE A 280 -16.37 1.10 -23.34
C ILE A 280 -14.90 0.76 -23.20
N LEU A 281 -14.55 -0.52 -23.28
CA LEU A 281 -13.15 -0.96 -23.16
C LEU A 281 -12.29 -0.43 -24.30
N ASP A 282 -12.77 -0.47 -25.53
CA ASP A 282 -12.05 0.02 -26.71
C ASP A 282 -11.75 1.52 -26.58
N ARG A 283 -12.77 2.33 -26.18
CA ARG A 283 -12.56 3.78 -25.96
C ARG A 283 -11.58 4.07 -24.83
N SER A 284 -11.64 3.31 -23.77
CA SER A 284 -10.72 3.44 -22.63
C SER A 284 -9.29 3.04 -23.05
N TYR A 285 -9.16 2.00 -23.87
CA TYR A 285 -7.88 1.54 -24.37
C TYR A 285 -7.25 2.55 -25.35
N ASP A 286 -8.04 3.12 -26.27
CA ASP A 286 -7.58 4.19 -27.17
C ASP A 286 -7.03 5.38 -26.38
N LEU A 287 -7.77 5.81 -25.33
CA LEU A 287 -7.36 6.94 -24.51
C LEU A 287 -6.04 6.66 -23.75
N ILE A 288 -5.92 5.51 -23.11
CA ILE A 288 -4.76 5.23 -22.27
C ILE A 288 -3.47 5.03 -23.07
N GLN A 289 -3.56 4.76 -24.37
CA GLN A 289 -2.39 4.65 -25.25
C GLN A 289 -1.59 5.96 -25.36
N HIS A 290 -2.18 7.11 -25.05
CA HIS A 290 -1.46 8.38 -24.99
C HIS A 290 -0.38 8.40 -23.87
N ASN A 291 -0.42 7.47 -22.92
CA ASN A 291 0.61 7.31 -21.90
C ASN A 291 1.80 6.43 -22.35
N ASN A 292 1.80 5.91 -23.59
CA ASN A 292 2.96 5.20 -24.13
C ASN A 292 4.15 6.16 -24.33
N PRO A 293 5.41 5.72 -24.13
CA PRO A 293 5.86 4.33 -23.90
C PRO A 293 5.94 3.92 -22.41
N ASP A 294 5.38 4.70 -21.50
CA ASP A 294 5.62 4.48 -20.07
C ASP A 294 4.80 3.33 -19.46
N ARG A 295 3.76 2.87 -20.13
CA ARG A 295 2.89 1.78 -19.68
C ARG A 295 3.64 0.44 -19.57
N LEU A 296 3.23 -0.40 -18.61
CA LEU A 296 3.76 -1.76 -18.44
C LEU A 296 3.55 -2.64 -19.67
N GLU A 297 2.48 -2.43 -20.41
CA GLU A 297 2.21 -3.12 -21.67
C GLU A 297 3.41 -3.06 -22.62
N ILE A 298 4.00 -1.87 -22.76
CA ILE A 298 5.18 -1.63 -23.61
C ILE A 298 6.47 -2.12 -22.95
N LYS A 299 6.66 -1.78 -21.65
CA LYS A 299 7.88 -2.10 -20.90
C LYS A 299 8.08 -3.59 -20.69
N GLU A 300 6.99 -4.31 -20.37
CA GLU A 300 7.00 -5.76 -20.12
C GLU A 300 6.61 -6.60 -21.33
N LYS A 301 6.24 -5.96 -22.46
CA LYS A 301 5.78 -6.62 -23.69
C LYS A 301 4.63 -7.60 -23.47
N ILE A 302 3.61 -7.16 -22.72
CA ILE A 302 2.43 -7.93 -22.37
C ILE A 302 1.20 -7.38 -23.07
N ASP A 303 0.19 -8.22 -23.28
CA ASP A 303 -1.12 -7.81 -23.77
C ASP A 303 -2.02 -7.40 -22.61
N LYS A 304 -2.40 -6.10 -22.56
CA LYS A 304 -3.33 -5.54 -21.57
C LYS A 304 -4.70 -5.19 -22.18
N GLU A 305 -4.90 -5.45 -23.47
CA GLU A 305 -6.19 -5.23 -24.11
C GLU A 305 -7.29 -6.06 -23.44
N LEU A 306 -8.30 -5.38 -22.91
CA LEU A 306 -9.39 -6.04 -22.18
C LEU A 306 -10.45 -6.56 -23.15
N LYS A 307 -10.86 -7.81 -22.96
CA LYS A 307 -11.91 -8.48 -23.73
C LYS A 307 -13.16 -8.67 -22.89
N SER A 308 -14.23 -8.00 -23.31
CA SER A 308 -15.53 -8.16 -22.65
C SER A 308 -16.08 -9.58 -22.80
N ILE A 309 -16.67 -10.09 -21.73
CA ILE A 309 -17.52 -11.28 -21.78
C ILE A 309 -18.98 -10.95 -21.52
N THR A 310 -19.31 -9.66 -21.37
CA THR A 310 -20.70 -9.16 -21.25
C THR A 310 -21.30 -8.98 -22.66
N VAL A 311 -22.62 -8.96 -22.73
CA VAL A 311 -23.33 -8.69 -24.00
C VAL A 311 -22.96 -7.31 -24.51
N GLN A 312 -22.89 -7.16 -25.85
CA GLN A 312 -22.65 -5.86 -26.52
C GLN A 312 -23.62 -4.78 -26.00
N GLY A 313 -23.07 -3.61 -25.65
CA GLY A 313 -23.83 -2.42 -25.30
C GLY A 313 -24.14 -1.56 -26.54
N GLU A 314 -24.83 -0.46 -26.33
CA GLU A 314 -25.02 0.58 -27.35
C GLU A 314 -23.67 1.25 -27.67
N LYS A 315 -23.53 1.75 -28.93
CA LYS A 315 -22.34 2.51 -29.33
C LYS A 315 -22.19 3.77 -28.48
N VAL A 316 -21.03 3.94 -27.88
CA VAL A 316 -20.64 5.13 -27.12
C VAL A 316 -20.09 6.20 -28.07
#